data_ff7885f5fb0e1d2d66fd38e70bc9d5b8
#
_entry.id   ff7885f5fb0e1d2d66fd38e70bc9d5b8
#
_cell.length_a   1.000
_cell.length_b   1.000
_cell.length_c   1.000
_cell.angle_alpha   90.00
_cell.angle_beta   90.00
_cell.angle_gamma   90.00
#
_symmetry.space_group_name_H-M   'P 1'
#
loop_
_entity.id
_entity.type
_entity.pdbx_description
1 polymer ?
#
loop_
_entity_poly.entity_id
_entity_poly.type
_entity_poly.pdbx_seq_one_letter_code
_entity_poly.pdbx_strand_id
1 'polypeptide(L)'
;MNRKDEHVSLAKAFHKEHSNDFDAVRLVHQSFPQIDVADVSIATTVFDRSFSSPFFINAMTGGSEKTLKINQELAEIAQACDLMMATGSVSAALKDPSVADSFRIVRKANPDGFLLANIGAGSPIENAQRAVELFGADALQIHLNAPQELVMPEGDRQFSQWLSLLEKTMASVAVPVVVKEVGFGMSRETIQQLLAIGVQTIDVAGSGGTSFTQIENARRKKRELAYLDTFGQSTVISLLEANELQQPFTRIASGGVRDAYDIFKALCLGANSVGLSATILVLLLSKGKEETIATLQSWKEQLQLLYTMAGQTSTKDLTKVQLIFSGAVKEWCEARQIPLAKYSLR
;
A
#
# COMPACT_ATOMS: atom_id res chain seq x y z
N MET A 1 18.42 16.11 -13.10
CA MET A 1 18.01 14.74 -12.68
C MET A 1 16.52 14.62 -12.95
N ASN A 2 16.03 13.49 -13.44
CA ASN A 2 14.60 13.29 -13.66
C ASN A 2 13.87 13.24 -12.29
N ARG A 3 12.68 13.85 -12.16
CA ARG A 3 11.88 13.87 -10.92
C ARG A 3 11.69 12.46 -10.31
N LYS A 4 11.51 11.44 -11.14
CA LYS A 4 11.33 10.04 -10.68
C LYS A 4 12.61 9.47 -10.06
N ASP A 5 13.76 9.83 -10.60
CA ASP A 5 15.06 9.42 -10.04
C ASP A 5 15.35 10.13 -8.72
N GLU A 6 14.94 11.40 -8.59
CA GLU A 6 15.00 12.15 -7.33
C GLU A 6 14.13 11.50 -6.25
N HIS A 7 12.88 11.13 -6.57
CA HIS A 7 11.99 10.45 -5.64
C HIS A 7 12.59 9.14 -5.13
N VAL A 8 13.16 8.29 -6.00
CA VAL A 8 13.83 7.03 -5.61
C VAL A 8 15.01 7.31 -4.68
N SER A 9 15.83 8.30 -5.03
CA SER A 9 17.04 8.64 -4.25
C SER A 9 16.67 9.22 -2.87
N LEU A 10 15.68 10.10 -2.80
CA LEU A 10 15.20 10.70 -1.55
C LEU A 10 14.45 9.68 -0.69
N ALA A 11 13.62 8.81 -1.29
CA ALA A 11 12.95 7.74 -0.55
C ALA A 11 13.97 6.82 0.11
N LYS A 12 15.07 6.46 -0.58
CA LYS A 12 16.17 5.69 0.01
C LYS A 12 16.90 6.47 1.11
N ALA A 13 17.19 7.75 0.88
CA ALA A 13 17.96 8.58 1.83
C ALA A 13 17.18 8.86 3.13
N PHE A 14 15.86 9.01 3.04
CA PHE A 14 14.99 9.26 4.20
C PHE A 14 14.45 8.00 4.84
N HIS A 15 14.60 6.84 4.18
CA HIS A 15 14.21 5.58 4.78
C HIS A 15 15.12 5.29 5.98
N LYS A 16 14.53 5.31 7.16
CA LYS A 16 15.19 4.96 8.43
C LYS A 16 14.32 3.94 9.15
N GLU A 17 14.96 2.96 9.76
CA GLU A 17 14.28 2.14 10.75
C GLU A 17 13.92 3.03 11.93
N HIS A 18 12.64 3.25 12.16
CA HIS A 18 12.13 4.01 13.31
C HIS A 18 10.85 3.35 13.82
N SER A 19 10.53 3.65 15.07
CA SER A 19 9.27 3.23 15.67
C SER A 19 8.09 3.86 14.91
N ASN A 20 7.01 3.11 14.79
CA ASN A 20 5.74 3.59 14.24
C ASN A 20 4.57 2.94 14.98
N ASP A 21 3.34 3.24 14.59
CA ASP A 21 2.15 2.80 15.31
C ASP A 21 1.92 1.28 15.30
N PHE A 22 2.60 0.50 14.44
CA PHE A 22 2.61 -0.96 14.57
C PHE A 22 3.25 -1.42 15.90
N ASP A 23 4.15 -0.65 16.49
CA ASP A 23 4.75 -0.96 17.79
C ASP A 23 3.77 -0.77 18.96
N ALA A 24 2.72 0.03 18.75
CA ALA A 24 1.63 0.22 19.70
C ALA A 24 0.59 -0.92 19.69
N VAL A 25 0.68 -1.85 18.72
CA VAL A 25 -0.22 -3.00 18.59
C VAL A 25 0.44 -4.22 19.21
N ARG A 26 -0.18 -4.79 20.23
CA ARG A 26 0.27 -6.02 20.90
C ARG A 26 -0.80 -7.10 20.85
N LEU A 27 -0.37 -8.36 20.71
CA LEU A 27 -1.26 -9.51 20.76
C LEU A 27 -1.44 -10.00 22.19
N VAL A 28 -2.63 -10.49 22.50
CA VAL A 28 -2.83 -11.31 23.70
C VAL A 28 -2.32 -12.72 23.41
N HIS A 29 -1.35 -13.19 24.20
CA HIS A 29 -0.73 -14.49 23.98
C HIS A 29 -1.65 -15.66 24.39
N GLN A 30 -1.80 -16.63 23.49
CA GLN A 30 -2.49 -17.90 23.75
C GLN A 30 -1.44 -19.03 23.83
N SER A 31 -1.33 -19.67 24.98
CA SER A 31 -0.30 -20.73 25.20
C SER A 31 -0.59 -22.03 24.46
N PHE A 32 -1.83 -22.24 24.03
CA PHE A 32 -2.25 -23.45 23.32
C PHE A 32 -2.82 -23.09 21.94
N PRO A 33 -2.00 -23.13 20.87
CA PRO A 33 -2.47 -22.81 19.50
C PRO A 33 -3.56 -23.76 19.00
N GLN A 34 -3.49 -25.05 19.38
CA GLN A 34 -4.41 -26.14 18.98
C GLN A 34 -4.47 -26.38 17.46
N ILE A 35 -3.44 -25.98 16.74
CA ILE A 35 -3.24 -26.22 15.31
C ILE A 35 -1.75 -26.49 15.04
N ASP A 36 -1.46 -27.16 13.94
CA ASP A 36 -0.10 -27.38 13.45
C ASP A 36 0.26 -26.41 12.32
N VAL A 37 1.55 -26.17 12.08
CA VAL A 37 2.02 -25.29 10.99
C VAL A 37 1.50 -25.77 9.62
N ALA A 38 1.34 -27.07 9.45
CA ALA A 38 0.84 -27.67 8.20
C ALA A 38 -0.64 -27.34 7.91
N ASP A 39 -1.42 -26.92 8.92
CA ASP A 39 -2.82 -26.54 8.76
C ASP A 39 -2.98 -25.10 8.26
N VAL A 40 -1.89 -24.32 8.24
CA VAL A 40 -1.94 -22.88 7.97
C VAL A 40 -1.87 -22.59 6.47
N SER A 41 -2.82 -21.78 6.00
CA SER A 41 -2.80 -21.14 4.68
C SER A 41 -2.71 -19.63 4.83
N ILE A 42 -1.66 -19.02 4.27
CA ILE A 42 -1.52 -17.57 4.21
C ILE A 42 -2.21 -16.95 2.99
N ALA A 43 -2.93 -17.73 2.20
CA ALA A 43 -3.66 -17.23 1.04
C ALA A 43 -4.70 -16.15 1.45
N THR A 44 -4.96 -15.24 0.52
CA THR A 44 -5.94 -14.17 0.71
C THR A 44 -6.81 -13.99 -0.52
N THR A 45 -7.91 -13.24 -0.37
CA THR A 45 -8.81 -12.89 -1.48
C THR A 45 -8.84 -11.38 -1.64
N VAL A 46 -8.55 -10.92 -2.85
CA VAL A 46 -8.67 -9.53 -3.31
C VAL A 46 -9.27 -9.57 -4.72
N PHE A 47 -10.15 -8.65 -5.09
CA PHE A 47 -10.82 -8.60 -6.41
C PHE A 47 -11.57 -9.90 -6.75
N ASP A 48 -12.20 -10.55 -5.76
CA ASP A 48 -12.84 -11.87 -5.90
C ASP A 48 -11.90 -12.96 -6.45
N ARG A 49 -10.60 -12.79 -6.25
CA ARG A 49 -9.53 -13.66 -6.71
C ARG A 49 -8.68 -14.10 -5.53
N SER A 50 -8.28 -15.38 -5.52
CA SER A 50 -7.37 -15.93 -4.51
C SER A 50 -5.91 -15.67 -4.90
N PHE A 51 -5.09 -15.25 -3.93
CA PHE A 51 -3.65 -15.07 -4.04
C PHE A 51 -2.96 -15.90 -2.96
N SER A 52 -1.82 -16.50 -3.30
CA SER A 52 -1.05 -17.37 -2.40
C SER A 52 -0.42 -16.63 -1.21
N SER A 53 -0.33 -15.30 -1.29
CA SER A 53 0.29 -14.44 -0.28
C SER A 53 -0.59 -13.26 0.07
N PRO A 54 -0.66 -12.88 1.38
CA PRO A 54 -1.47 -11.76 1.82
C PRO A 54 -0.74 -10.40 1.70
N PHE A 55 0.40 -10.35 1.01
CA PHE A 55 1.14 -9.12 0.76
C PHE A 55 1.63 -9.04 -0.68
N PHE A 56 1.98 -7.84 -1.14
CA PHE A 56 2.36 -7.58 -2.52
C PHE A 56 3.32 -6.39 -2.65
N ILE A 57 3.96 -6.27 -3.83
CA ILE A 57 4.82 -5.15 -4.19
C ILE A 57 3.95 -3.97 -4.62
N ASN A 58 3.81 -2.95 -3.77
CA ASN A 58 2.96 -1.81 -4.06
C ASN A 58 3.69 -0.74 -4.89
N ALA A 59 2.91 0.22 -5.41
CA ALA A 59 3.35 1.24 -6.35
C ALA A 59 4.58 2.02 -5.88
N MET A 60 5.64 2.06 -6.71
CA MET A 60 6.88 2.76 -6.39
C MET A 60 7.33 3.68 -7.51
N THR A 61 7.73 3.17 -8.68
CA THR A 61 8.48 3.94 -9.65
C THR A 61 8.13 3.62 -11.11
N GLY A 62 8.73 4.38 -12.03
CA GLY A 62 8.59 4.30 -13.48
C GLY A 62 8.79 5.67 -14.13
N GLY A 63 9.13 5.73 -15.42
CA GLY A 63 9.26 6.96 -16.19
C GLY A 63 10.69 7.47 -16.39
N SER A 64 11.68 6.60 -16.28
CA SER A 64 13.08 6.87 -16.66
C SER A 64 13.81 5.57 -16.99
N GLU A 65 14.99 5.67 -17.63
CA GLU A 65 15.85 4.52 -17.92
C GLU A 65 16.30 3.80 -16.62
N LYS A 66 16.66 4.56 -15.59
CA LYS A 66 17.02 3.98 -14.29
C LYS A 66 15.86 3.21 -13.67
N THR A 67 14.65 3.75 -13.75
CA THR A 67 13.45 3.09 -13.19
C THR A 67 12.96 1.92 -14.03
N LEU A 68 13.33 1.82 -15.31
CA LEU A 68 13.09 0.64 -16.13
C LEU A 68 13.76 -0.59 -15.52
N LYS A 69 15.06 -0.50 -15.19
CA LYS A 69 15.79 -1.60 -14.56
C LYS A 69 15.18 -2.00 -13.20
N ILE A 70 14.83 -1.01 -12.38
CA ILE A 70 14.19 -1.26 -11.07
C ILE A 70 12.85 -1.98 -11.27
N ASN A 71 12.01 -1.52 -12.19
CA ASN A 71 10.71 -2.15 -12.47
C ASN A 71 10.86 -3.56 -13.03
N GLN A 72 11.87 -3.82 -13.85
CA GLN A 72 12.19 -5.16 -14.33
C GLN A 72 12.54 -6.09 -13.16
N GLU A 73 13.49 -5.69 -12.31
CA GLU A 73 13.92 -6.49 -11.16
C GLU A 73 12.76 -6.73 -10.17
N LEU A 74 11.92 -5.71 -9.92
CA LEU A 74 10.73 -5.87 -9.08
C LEU A 74 9.70 -6.85 -9.67
N ALA A 75 9.50 -6.83 -10.99
CA ALA A 75 8.60 -7.76 -11.67
C ALA A 75 9.14 -9.21 -11.63
N GLU A 76 10.46 -9.39 -11.80
CA GLU A 76 11.12 -10.69 -11.64
C GLU A 76 11.01 -11.20 -10.19
N ILE A 77 11.15 -10.33 -9.17
CA ILE A 77 10.93 -10.66 -7.77
C ILE A 77 9.47 -11.06 -7.53
N ALA A 78 8.51 -10.28 -8.07
CA ALA A 78 7.09 -10.58 -7.95
C ALA A 78 6.76 -11.96 -8.54
N GLN A 79 7.33 -12.29 -9.70
CA GLN A 79 7.18 -13.60 -10.34
C GLN A 79 7.77 -14.71 -9.47
N ALA A 80 9.02 -14.56 -9.02
CA ALA A 80 9.72 -15.58 -8.23
C ALA A 80 9.05 -15.83 -6.86
N CYS A 81 8.37 -14.82 -6.32
CA CYS A 81 7.68 -14.90 -5.04
C CYS A 81 6.15 -15.09 -5.18
N ASP A 82 5.60 -15.24 -6.38
CA ASP A 82 4.16 -15.30 -6.63
C ASP A 82 3.40 -14.19 -5.87
N LEU A 83 3.72 -12.94 -6.21
CA LEU A 83 3.14 -11.74 -5.62
C LEU A 83 2.46 -10.87 -6.68
N MET A 84 1.37 -10.22 -6.31
CA MET A 84 0.86 -9.09 -7.08
C MET A 84 1.90 -7.96 -7.11
N MET A 85 1.88 -7.14 -8.16
CA MET A 85 2.74 -5.96 -8.25
C MET A 85 2.00 -4.76 -8.85
N ALA A 86 2.16 -3.60 -8.25
CA ALA A 86 1.73 -2.32 -8.82
C ALA A 86 2.92 -1.50 -9.30
N THR A 87 2.79 -0.86 -10.47
CA THR A 87 3.78 0.13 -10.93
C THR A 87 3.57 1.48 -10.24
N GLY A 88 4.59 2.34 -10.26
CA GLY A 88 4.39 3.75 -9.97
C GLY A 88 3.49 4.41 -11.02
N SER A 89 3.07 5.68 -10.76
CA SER A 89 2.18 6.39 -11.67
C SER A 89 2.69 6.40 -13.11
N VAL A 90 1.85 5.89 -14.04
CA VAL A 90 2.14 5.83 -15.47
C VAL A 90 1.94 7.19 -16.18
N SER A 91 1.53 8.23 -15.46
CA SER A 91 1.26 9.57 -16.02
C SER A 91 2.46 10.14 -16.81
N ALA A 92 3.69 9.74 -16.45
CA ALA A 92 4.89 10.12 -17.22
C ALA A 92 4.86 9.53 -18.64
N ALA A 93 4.55 8.24 -18.79
CA ALA A 93 4.48 7.55 -20.08
C ALA A 93 3.28 7.98 -20.93
N LEU A 94 2.16 8.37 -20.28
CA LEU A 94 0.99 8.89 -20.99
C LEU A 94 1.23 10.28 -21.59
N LYS A 95 2.15 11.06 -20.99
CA LYS A 95 2.59 12.37 -21.48
C LYS A 95 3.76 12.27 -22.48
N ASP A 96 4.70 11.36 -22.24
CA ASP A 96 5.88 11.12 -23.04
C ASP A 96 6.02 9.62 -23.33
N PRO A 97 5.61 9.16 -24.53
CA PRO A 97 5.72 7.76 -24.92
C PRO A 97 7.16 7.20 -24.92
N SER A 98 8.19 8.03 -24.95
CA SER A 98 9.58 7.57 -24.96
C SER A 98 9.98 6.84 -23.68
N VAL A 99 9.29 7.09 -22.55
CA VAL A 99 9.53 6.41 -21.27
C VAL A 99 8.58 5.25 -21.01
N ALA A 100 7.71 4.90 -21.97
CA ALA A 100 6.68 3.86 -21.82
C ALA A 100 7.26 2.48 -21.49
N ASP A 101 8.43 2.16 -22.03
CA ASP A 101 9.08 0.86 -21.81
C ASP A 101 9.49 0.64 -20.37
N SER A 102 9.69 1.71 -19.57
CA SER A 102 9.92 1.61 -18.13
C SER A 102 8.73 1.03 -17.35
N PHE A 103 7.54 0.98 -17.96
CA PHE A 103 6.33 0.35 -17.44
C PHE A 103 6.02 -0.96 -18.16
N ARG A 104 6.15 -1.01 -19.49
CA ARG A 104 5.90 -2.24 -20.27
C ARG A 104 6.78 -3.40 -19.86
N ILE A 105 7.98 -3.11 -19.38
CA ILE A 105 8.94 -4.10 -18.92
C ILE A 105 8.36 -5.03 -17.83
N VAL A 106 7.41 -4.56 -17.00
CA VAL A 106 6.85 -5.36 -15.91
C VAL A 106 6.05 -6.55 -16.43
N ARG A 107 5.23 -6.36 -17.49
CA ARG A 107 4.50 -7.45 -18.11
C ARG A 107 5.44 -8.39 -18.87
N LYS A 108 6.48 -7.87 -19.50
CA LYS A 108 7.50 -8.68 -20.18
C LYS A 108 8.27 -9.56 -19.19
N ALA A 109 8.61 -9.03 -18.01
CA ALA A 109 9.37 -9.73 -16.97
C ALA A 109 8.50 -10.65 -16.11
N ASN A 110 7.19 -10.40 -16.02
CA ASN A 110 6.22 -11.22 -15.30
C ASN A 110 4.94 -11.39 -16.14
N PRO A 111 4.97 -12.26 -17.17
CA PRO A 111 3.90 -12.39 -18.16
C PRO A 111 2.55 -12.81 -17.57
N ASP A 112 2.56 -13.69 -16.57
CA ASP A 112 1.36 -14.32 -15.97
C ASP A 112 0.99 -13.68 -14.61
N GLY A 113 1.79 -12.72 -14.14
CA GLY A 113 1.58 -12.06 -12.84
C GLY A 113 0.38 -11.12 -12.83
N PHE A 114 -0.25 -10.95 -11.68
CA PHE A 114 -1.30 -9.96 -11.47
C PHE A 114 -0.69 -8.56 -11.28
N LEU A 115 -0.83 -7.71 -12.29
CA LEU A 115 -0.17 -6.41 -12.37
C LEU A 115 -1.18 -5.27 -12.32
N LEU A 116 -0.89 -4.24 -11.53
CA LEU A 116 -1.72 -3.05 -11.39
C LEU A 116 -1.05 -1.84 -12.04
N ALA A 117 -1.76 -1.16 -12.91
CA ALA A 117 -1.39 0.18 -13.38
C ALA A 117 -1.75 1.22 -12.30
N ASN A 118 -1.15 2.42 -12.38
CA ASN A 118 -1.37 3.45 -11.38
C ASN A 118 -1.48 4.84 -12.03
N ILE A 119 -2.49 5.62 -11.63
CA ILE A 119 -2.70 7.03 -12.02
C ILE A 119 -3.13 7.87 -10.82
N GLY A 120 -3.02 9.19 -10.91
CA GLY A 120 -3.54 10.12 -9.89
C GLY A 120 -5.03 10.39 -10.08
N ALA A 121 -5.75 10.72 -8.99
CA ALA A 121 -7.18 11.04 -9.00
C ALA A 121 -7.55 12.24 -9.88
N GLY A 122 -6.63 13.20 -10.06
CA GLY A 122 -6.81 14.34 -10.97
C GLY A 122 -6.54 14.03 -12.45
N SER A 123 -6.27 12.78 -12.81
CA SER A 123 -6.00 12.41 -14.21
C SER A 123 -7.26 12.51 -15.06
N PRO A 124 -7.15 12.94 -16.36
CA PRO A 124 -8.23 12.82 -17.32
C PRO A 124 -8.78 11.41 -17.42
N ILE A 125 -10.09 11.25 -17.61
CA ILE A 125 -10.78 9.94 -17.58
C ILE A 125 -10.21 8.99 -18.63
N GLU A 126 -9.90 9.48 -19.83
CA GLU A 126 -9.30 8.71 -20.92
C GLU A 126 -7.94 8.10 -20.58
N ASN A 127 -7.25 8.64 -19.60
CA ASN A 127 -5.96 8.11 -19.16
C ASN A 127 -6.11 6.81 -18.36
N ALA A 128 -7.26 6.50 -17.81
CA ALA A 128 -7.50 5.25 -17.09
C ALA A 128 -7.38 4.04 -18.01
N GLN A 129 -8.10 4.06 -19.13
CA GLN A 129 -8.04 2.99 -20.13
C GLN A 129 -6.64 2.87 -20.73
N ARG A 130 -6.02 4.00 -21.10
CA ARG A 130 -4.65 4.04 -21.62
C ARG A 130 -3.62 3.48 -20.63
N ALA A 131 -3.83 3.72 -19.33
CA ALA A 131 -2.95 3.18 -18.28
C ALA A 131 -3.04 1.65 -18.20
N VAL A 132 -4.24 1.09 -18.27
CA VAL A 132 -4.47 -0.36 -18.30
C VAL A 132 -3.86 -0.99 -19.55
N GLU A 133 -4.09 -0.40 -20.72
CA GLU A 133 -3.61 -0.89 -22.02
C GLU A 133 -2.08 -0.79 -22.16
N LEU A 134 -1.42 0.13 -21.45
CA LEU A 134 0.02 0.38 -21.58
C LEU A 134 0.87 -0.88 -21.46
N PHE A 135 0.49 -1.80 -20.58
CA PHE A 135 1.16 -3.09 -20.40
C PHE A 135 0.18 -4.24 -20.08
N GLY A 136 -1.11 -4.09 -20.40
CA GLY A 136 -2.12 -5.12 -20.14
C GLY A 136 -2.31 -5.35 -18.63
N ALA A 137 -2.54 -4.29 -17.87
CA ALA A 137 -2.72 -4.40 -16.43
C ALA A 137 -4.04 -5.11 -16.07
N ASP A 138 -4.01 -5.91 -15.01
CA ASP A 138 -5.15 -6.70 -14.50
C ASP A 138 -6.05 -5.88 -13.58
N ALA A 139 -5.54 -4.77 -13.01
CA ALA A 139 -6.28 -3.84 -12.18
C ALA A 139 -5.68 -2.42 -12.29
N LEU A 140 -6.44 -1.43 -11.84
CA LEU A 140 -6.02 -0.03 -11.81
C LEU A 140 -5.99 0.50 -10.38
N GLN A 141 -4.86 1.07 -9.95
CA GLN A 141 -4.78 1.89 -8.75
C GLN A 141 -4.99 3.36 -9.10
N ILE A 142 -5.85 4.05 -8.34
CA ILE A 142 -6.02 5.50 -8.42
C ILE A 142 -5.57 6.09 -7.08
N HIS A 143 -4.49 6.88 -7.10
CA HIS A 143 -3.96 7.42 -5.87
C HIS A 143 -4.47 8.83 -5.57
N LEU A 144 -4.76 9.05 -4.29
CA LEU A 144 -5.10 10.34 -3.68
C LEU A 144 -3.83 10.89 -3.04
N ASN A 145 -3.37 12.05 -3.46
CA ASN A 145 -2.09 12.62 -3.00
C ASN A 145 -2.15 14.14 -2.81
N ALA A 146 -3.28 14.68 -2.40
CA ALA A 146 -3.46 16.13 -2.26
C ALA A 146 -2.37 16.80 -1.39
N PRO A 147 -1.96 16.27 -0.22
CA PRO A 147 -0.89 16.88 0.55
C PRO A 147 0.46 16.90 -0.19
N GLN A 148 0.78 15.84 -0.94
CA GLN A 148 1.98 15.80 -1.79
C GLN A 148 1.92 16.89 -2.87
N GLU A 149 0.80 16.98 -3.60
CA GLU A 149 0.61 17.99 -4.67
C GLU A 149 0.74 19.42 -4.12
N LEU A 150 0.19 19.68 -2.93
CA LEU A 150 0.27 20.99 -2.29
C LEU A 150 1.68 21.38 -1.86
N VAL A 151 2.51 20.43 -1.46
CA VAL A 151 3.91 20.66 -1.11
C VAL A 151 4.81 20.72 -2.34
N MET A 152 4.50 19.96 -3.38
CA MET A 152 5.25 19.92 -4.63
C MET A 152 5.21 21.29 -5.34
N PRO A 153 6.37 21.89 -5.73
CA PRO A 153 6.39 23.21 -6.37
C PRO A 153 5.53 23.29 -7.63
N GLU A 154 5.56 22.25 -8.46
CA GLU A 154 4.83 22.09 -9.71
C GLU A 154 3.51 21.33 -9.58
N GLY A 155 3.06 21.06 -8.36
CA GLY A 155 1.90 20.22 -8.08
C GLY A 155 0.55 20.90 -8.37
N ASP A 156 -0.48 20.08 -8.42
CA ASP A 156 -1.85 20.52 -8.62
C ASP A 156 -2.38 21.34 -7.42
N ARG A 157 -3.36 22.21 -7.68
CA ARG A 157 -4.02 23.07 -6.70
C ARG A 157 -5.55 23.00 -6.77
N GLN A 158 -6.08 22.10 -7.61
CA GLN A 158 -7.52 21.98 -7.88
C GLN A 158 -7.99 20.55 -7.57
N PHE A 159 -8.64 20.38 -6.44
CA PHE A 159 -9.05 19.06 -5.91
C PHE A 159 -10.58 18.89 -5.86
N SER A 160 -11.35 19.95 -6.08
CA SER A 160 -12.82 19.95 -5.90
C SER A 160 -13.55 18.93 -6.77
N GLN A 161 -12.98 18.55 -7.91
CA GLN A 161 -13.57 17.60 -8.84
C GLN A 161 -13.08 16.16 -8.67
N TRP A 162 -12.14 15.89 -7.77
CA TRP A 162 -11.51 14.56 -7.67
C TRP A 162 -12.51 13.45 -7.40
N LEU A 163 -13.45 13.64 -6.50
CA LEU A 163 -14.44 12.61 -6.17
C LEU A 163 -15.34 12.28 -7.38
N SER A 164 -15.83 13.30 -8.10
CA SER A 164 -16.63 13.12 -9.32
C SER A 164 -15.82 12.53 -10.48
N LEU A 165 -14.57 12.92 -10.64
CA LEU A 165 -13.67 12.34 -11.63
C LEU A 165 -13.40 10.87 -11.32
N LEU A 166 -13.17 10.53 -10.07
CA LEU A 166 -12.94 9.16 -9.62
C LEU A 166 -14.12 8.25 -9.97
N GLU A 167 -15.35 8.66 -9.67
CA GLU A 167 -16.57 7.92 -10.02
C GLU A 167 -16.65 7.63 -11.53
N LYS A 168 -16.45 8.67 -12.36
CA LYS A 168 -16.45 8.54 -13.83
C LYS A 168 -15.30 7.68 -14.35
N THR A 169 -14.12 7.80 -13.73
CA THR A 169 -12.94 7.01 -14.08
C THR A 169 -13.15 5.53 -13.81
N MET A 170 -13.74 5.18 -12.66
CA MET A 170 -14.09 3.78 -12.36
C MET A 170 -15.08 3.20 -13.38
N ALA A 171 -16.08 3.97 -13.79
CA ALA A 171 -17.06 3.56 -14.79
C ALA A 171 -16.47 3.40 -16.21
N SER A 172 -15.28 3.95 -16.47
CA SER A 172 -14.63 3.94 -17.79
C SER A 172 -13.72 2.74 -18.05
N VAL A 173 -13.42 1.91 -17.03
CA VAL A 173 -12.53 0.76 -17.15
C VAL A 173 -13.24 -0.54 -16.80
N ALA A 174 -12.84 -1.64 -17.47
CA ALA A 174 -13.41 -2.97 -17.23
C ALA A 174 -12.66 -3.75 -16.13
N VAL A 175 -11.50 -3.28 -15.70
CA VAL A 175 -10.68 -3.94 -14.67
C VAL A 175 -11.04 -3.44 -13.25
N PRO A 176 -10.81 -4.25 -12.21
CA PRO A 176 -10.99 -3.80 -10.84
C PRO A 176 -10.19 -2.54 -10.51
N VAL A 177 -10.76 -1.67 -9.65
CA VAL A 177 -10.11 -0.42 -9.25
C VAL A 177 -9.82 -0.44 -7.75
N VAL A 178 -8.60 -0.02 -7.38
CA VAL A 178 -8.19 0.29 -6.01
C VAL A 178 -8.05 1.79 -5.88
N VAL A 179 -8.71 2.39 -4.90
CA VAL A 179 -8.42 3.77 -4.50
C VAL A 179 -7.46 3.76 -3.33
N LYS A 180 -6.34 4.47 -3.46
CA LYS A 180 -5.29 4.45 -2.43
C LYS A 180 -4.81 5.84 -2.05
N GLU A 181 -4.45 5.98 -0.80
CA GLU A 181 -3.63 7.09 -0.31
C GLU A 181 -2.13 6.81 -0.55
N VAL A 182 -1.27 7.77 -0.27
CA VAL A 182 0.17 7.67 -0.56
C VAL A 182 1.07 7.86 0.67
N GLY A 183 0.51 7.81 1.88
CA GLY A 183 1.26 7.90 3.13
C GLY A 183 0.67 8.88 4.13
N PHE A 184 -0.56 9.36 3.91
CA PHE A 184 -1.24 10.27 4.83
C PHE A 184 -2.44 9.62 5.53
N GLY A 185 -2.80 8.37 5.14
CA GLY A 185 -3.90 7.63 5.73
C GLY A 185 -5.29 8.11 5.30
N MET A 186 -6.32 7.41 5.76
CA MET A 186 -7.70 7.74 5.46
C MET A 186 -8.56 7.72 6.73
N SER A 187 -9.34 8.76 6.97
CA SER A 187 -10.38 8.78 7.99
C SER A 187 -11.60 7.98 7.54
N ARG A 188 -12.46 7.59 8.50
CA ARG A 188 -13.74 6.93 8.19
C ARG A 188 -14.62 7.76 7.26
N GLU A 189 -14.59 9.09 7.40
CA GLU A 189 -15.35 10.01 6.56
C GLU A 189 -14.88 9.98 5.10
N THR A 190 -13.57 9.94 4.87
CA THR A 190 -12.99 9.77 3.52
C THR A 190 -13.42 8.42 2.94
N ILE A 191 -13.31 7.35 3.71
CA ILE A 191 -13.70 6.01 3.27
C ILE A 191 -15.20 5.96 2.95
N GLN A 192 -16.06 6.58 3.78
CA GLN A 192 -17.50 6.69 3.50
C GLN A 192 -17.80 7.38 2.18
N GLN A 193 -17.11 8.49 1.86
CA GLN A 193 -17.25 9.18 0.58
C GLN A 193 -16.86 8.26 -0.60
N LEU A 194 -15.78 7.50 -0.47
CA LEU A 194 -15.35 6.54 -1.49
C LEU A 194 -16.36 5.41 -1.68
N LEU A 195 -16.87 4.85 -0.59
CA LEU A 195 -17.90 3.80 -0.64
C LEU A 195 -19.21 4.31 -1.26
N ALA A 196 -19.59 5.56 -0.98
CA ALA A 196 -20.79 6.19 -1.53
C ALA A 196 -20.78 6.31 -3.06
N ILE A 197 -19.59 6.43 -3.68
CA ILE A 197 -19.43 6.43 -5.14
C ILE A 197 -19.10 5.04 -5.72
N GLY A 198 -19.22 3.97 -4.92
CA GLY A 198 -19.09 2.58 -5.37
C GLY A 198 -17.67 2.00 -5.33
N VAL A 199 -16.70 2.64 -4.68
CA VAL A 199 -15.35 2.05 -4.47
C VAL A 199 -15.48 0.79 -3.61
N GLN A 200 -14.94 -0.34 -4.06
CA GLN A 200 -14.99 -1.62 -3.35
C GLN A 200 -13.65 -2.06 -2.76
N THR A 201 -12.55 -1.49 -3.22
CA THR A 201 -11.21 -1.83 -2.74
C THR A 201 -10.45 -0.55 -2.40
N ILE A 202 -10.01 -0.42 -1.16
CA ILE A 202 -9.36 0.77 -0.63
C ILE A 202 -8.04 0.39 0.03
N ASP A 203 -6.94 1.05 -0.40
CA ASP A 203 -5.64 1.00 0.27
C ASP A 203 -5.47 2.25 1.12
N VAL A 204 -5.50 2.09 2.43
CA VAL A 204 -5.48 3.21 3.38
C VAL A 204 -4.15 3.96 3.44
N ALA A 205 -3.07 3.36 3.03
CA ALA A 205 -1.71 3.91 2.87
C ALA A 205 -1.37 5.05 3.85
N GLY A 206 -1.25 4.68 5.13
CA GLY A 206 -1.00 5.65 6.21
C GLY A 206 0.46 6.05 6.38
N SER A 207 0.70 6.96 7.32
CA SER A 207 2.04 7.39 7.73
C SER A 207 2.78 6.28 8.48
N GLY A 208 4.09 6.44 8.65
CA GLY A 208 4.98 5.47 9.29
C GLY A 208 6.04 4.88 8.34
N GLY A 209 6.01 5.25 7.06
CA GLY A 209 7.02 4.88 6.07
C GLY A 209 7.52 6.12 5.31
N THR A 210 7.42 6.12 3.98
CA THR A 210 7.80 7.25 3.14
C THR A 210 6.88 8.46 3.38
N SER A 211 7.44 9.62 3.73
CA SER A 211 6.73 10.89 3.78
C SER A 211 6.92 11.65 2.48
N PHE A 212 5.86 11.76 1.67
CA PHE A 212 5.93 12.51 0.42
C PHE A 212 5.99 14.03 0.65
N THR A 213 5.45 14.56 1.75
CA THR A 213 5.65 15.97 2.13
C THR A 213 7.13 16.25 2.40
N GLN A 214 7.84 15.35 3.10
CA GLN A 214 9.28 15.48 3.33
C GLN A 214 10.08 15.43 2.01
N ILE A 215 9.74 14.49 1.12
CA ILE A 215 10.39 14.36 -0.20
C ILE A 215 10.20 15.63 -1.02
N GLU A 216 8.96 16.10 -1.15
CA GLU A 216 8.66 17.28 -1.96
C GLU A 216 9.20 18.58 -1.33
N ASN A 217 9.19 18.68 0.00
CA ASN A 217 9.81 19.80 0.70
C ASN A 217 11.33 19.83 0.51
N ALA A 218 11.99 18.66 0.44
CA ALA A 218 13.44 18.59 0.14
C ALA A 218 13.79 19.08 -1.27
N ARG A 219 12.85 19.01 -2.22
CA ARG A 219 12.98 19.55 -3.59
C ARG A 219 12.77 21.08 -3.65
N ARG A 220 12.18 21.67 -2.61
CA ARG A 220 11.97 23.12 -2.51
C ARG A 220 13.24 23.85 -2.11
N LYS A 221 13.51 25.01 -2.75
CA LYS A 221 14.72 25.82 -2.44
C LYS A 221 14.80 26.24 -0.97
N LYS A 222 13.66 26.64 -0.38
CA LYS A 222 13.57 27.17 0.98
C LYS A 222 13.32 26.06 2.02
N ARG A 223 12.79 24.92 1.64
CA ARG A 223 12.39 23.81 2.55
C ARG A 223 11.51 24.26 3.70
N GLU A 224 10.63 25.24 3.46
CA GLU A 224 9.87 25.96 4.48
C GLU A 224 8.66 25.18 5.05
N LEU A 225 8.36 23.99 4.50
CA LEU A 225 7.18 23.21 4.87
C LEU A 225 7.53 21.97 5.72
N ALA A 226 8.68 21.97 6.42
CA ALA A 226 9.12 20.84 7.25
C ALA A 226 8.12 20.45 8.36
N TYR A 227 7.29 21.38 8.82
CA TYR A 227 6.23 21.10 9.79
C TYR A 227 5.13 20.17 9.28
N LEU A 228 5.08 19.89 7.96
CA LEU A 228 4.18 18.93 7.34
C LEU A 228 4.77 17.51 7.22
N ASP A 229 6.02 17.30 7.64
CA ASP A 229 6.68 15.99 7.50
C ASP A 229 5.96 14.87 8.28
N THR A 230 5.22 15.23 9.33
CA THR A 230 4.41 14.32 10.15
C THR A 230 2.90 14.44 9.90
N PHE A 231 2.49 15.14 8.85
CA PHE A 231 1.07 15.33 8.52
C PHE A 231 0.43 13.99 8.12
N GLY A 232 -0.82 13.79 8.58
CA GLY A 232 -1.61 12.59 8.29
C GLY A 232 -1.79 11.68 9.50
N GLN A 233 -2.35 10.51 9.25
CA GLN A 233 -2.58 9.46 10.24
C GLN A 233 -1.93 8.15 9.81
N SER A 234 -1.59 7.29 10.77
CA SER A 234 -0.90 6.05 10.50
C SER A 234 -1.79 5.01 9.82
N THR A 235 -1.15 3.98 9.26
CA THR A 235 -1.83 2.80 8.71
C THR A 235 -2.68 2.10 9.78
N VAL A 236 -2.17 1.96 11.00
CA VAL A 236 -2.88 1.35 12.12
C VAL A 236 -4.15 2.14 12.45
N ILE A 237 -4.03 3.45 12.61
CA ILE A 237 -5.18 4.34 12.86
C ILE A 237 -6.19 4.27 11.70
N SER A 238 -5.72 4.30 10.46
CA SER A 238 -6.59 4.26 9.29
C SER A 238 -7.37 2.93 9.17
N LEU A 239 -6.76 1.79 9.53
CA LEU A 239 -7.45 0.52 9.61
C LEU A 239 -8.50 0.49 10.74
N LEU A 240 -8.20 1.08 11.89
CA LEU A 240 -9.14 1.20 13.00
C LEU A 240 -10.33 2.09 12.62
N GLU A 241 -10.12 3.21 11.95
CA GLU A 241 -11.17 4.05 11.36
C GLU A 241 -12.02 3.30 10.33
N ALA A 242 -11.37 2.53 9.45
CA ALA A 242 -12.04 1.71 8.42
C ALA A 242 -12.96 0.63 9.02
N ASN A 243 -12.58 0.07 10.18
CA ASN A 243 -13.33 -0.98 10.86
C ASN A 243 -14.59 -0.48 11.58
N GLU A 244 -14.80 0.82 11.69
CA GLU A 244 -16.04 1.40 12.21
C GLU A 244 -17.17 1.42 11.17
N LEU A 245 -16.86 1.13 9.91
CA LEU A 245 -17.82 1.10 8.82
C LEU A 245 -18.48 -0.27 8.70
N GLN A 246 -19.80 -0.30 8.62
CA GLN A 246 -20.58 -1.54 8.50
C GLN A 246 -20.64 -2.06 7.06
N GLN A 247 -20.48 -1.17 6.07
CA GLN A 247 -20.51 -1.56 4.66
C GLN A 247 -19.28 -2.43 4.34
N PRO A 248 -19.46 -3.58 3.69
CA PRO A 248 -18.34 -4.45 3.32
C PRO A 248 -17.53 -3.82 2.18
N PHE A 249 -16.21 -3.90 2.28
CA PHE A 249 -15.25 -3.56 1.23
C PHE A 249 -13.91 -4.25 1.49
N THR A 250 -13.09 -4.38 0.46
CA THR A 250 -11.74 -4.93 0.57
C THR A 250 -10.79 -3.87 1.11
N ARG A 251 -10.13 -4.16 2.23
CA ARG A 251 -9.15 -3.29 2.88
C ARG A 251 -7.75 -3.72 2.51
N ILE A 252 -6.97 -2.80 1.96
CA ILE A 252 -5.54 -2.97 1.77
C ILE A 252 -4.84 -2.04 2.76
N ALA A 253 -3.81 -2.56 3.41
CA ALA A 253 -2.94 -1.79 4.28
C ALA A 253 -1.61 -1.53 3.59
N SER A 254 -1.15 -0.30 3.55
CA SER A 254 0.21 0.04 3.18
C SER A 254 0.70 1.28 3.93
N GLY A 255 2.01 1.52 3.92
CA GLY A 255 2.65 2.58 4.69
C GLY A 255 3.16 2.13 6.05
N GLY A 256 4.46 2.25 6.28
CA GLY A 256 5.14 1.92 7.53
C GLY A 256 5.33 0.43 7.83
N VAL A 257 4.99 -0.46 6.93
CA VAL A 257 5.17 -1.91 7.10
C VAL A 257 6.65 -2.28 6.88
N ARG A 258 7.29 -2.87 7.89
CA ARG A 258 8.74 -3.13 7.92
C ARG A 258 9.10 -4.59 7.65
N ASP A 259 8.29 -5.53 8.14
CA ASP A 259 8.59 -6.95 8.18
C ASP A 259 7.32 -7.83 8.21
N ALA A 260 7.50 -9.15 8.34
CA ALA A 260 6.41 -10.11 8.44
C ALA A 260 5.51 -9.89 9.67
N TYR A 261 6.05 -9.36 10.77
CA TYR A 261 5.27 -9.11 11.98
C TYR A 261 4.32 -7.91 11.82
N ASP A 262 4.77 -6.87 11.14
CA ASP A 262 3.89 -5.74 10.79
C ASP A 262 2.83 -6.16 9.78
N ILE A 263 3.17 -7.00 8.77
CA ILE A 263 2.18 -7.60 7.86
C ILE A 263 1.12 -8.35 8.67
N PHE A 264 1.54 -9.23 9.58
CA PHE A 264 0.63 -10.00 10.42
C PHE A 264 -0.30 -9.09 11.26
N LYS A 265 0.24 -8.06 11.89
CA LYS A 265 -0.55 -7.08 12.66
C LYS A 265 -1.58 -6.35 11.80
N ALA A 266 -1.22 -5.93 10.58
CA ALA A 266 -2.14 -5.30 9.64
C ALA A 266 -3.30 -6.24 9.27
N LEU A 267 -3.02 -7.52 9.05
CA LEU A 267 -4.03 -8.55 8.79
C LEU A 267 -4.93 -8.78 10.00
N CYS A 268 -4.37 -8.84 11.22
CA CYS A 268 -5.14 -8.90 12.46
C CYS A 268 -6.04 -7.67 12.65
N LEU A 269 -5.64 -6.51 12.12
CA LEU A 269 -6.44 -5.28 12.11
C LEU A 269 -7.51 -5.29 11.01
N GLY A 270 -7.64 -6.37 10.24
CA GLY A 270 -8.71 -6.54 9.26
C GLY A 270 -8.33 -6.16 7.82
N ALA A 271 -7.06 -5.97 7.51
CA ALA A 271 -6.62 -5.86 6.13
C ALA A 271 -6.79 -7.21 5.41
N ASN A 272 -7.24 -7.17 4.17
CA ASN A 272 -7.30 -8.34 3.29
C ASN A 272 -5.93 -8.59 2.64
N SER A 273 -5.17 -7.54 2.39
CA SER A 273 -3.82 -7.63 1.83
C SER A 273 -2.96 -6.46 2.29
N VAL A 274 -1.63 -6.62 2.19
CA VAL A 274 -0.66 -5.64 2.65
C VAL A 274 0.28 -5.25 1.53
N GLY A 275 0.31 -3.97 1.18
CA GLY A 275 1.19 -3.42 0.15
C GLY A 275 2.50 -2.90 0.73
N LEU A 276 3.62 -3.32 0.17
CA LEU A 276 4.96 -2.85 0.57
C LEU A 276 5.61 -2.09 -0.58
N SER A 277 6.04 -0.86 -0.30
CA SER A 277 6.72 0.01 -1.29
C SER A 277 8.18 0.23 -0.91
N ALA A 278 8.47 1.23 -0.08
CA ALA A 278 9.84 1.63 0.24
C ALA A 278 10.68 0.51 0.85
N THR A 279 10.10 -0.32 1.70
CA THR A 279 10.79 -1.47 2.33
C THR A 279 11.39 -2.39 1.28
N ILE A 280 10.60 -2.80 0.26
CA ILE A 280 11.09 -3.67 -0.82
C ILE A 280 12.06 -2.92 -1.73
N LEU A 281 11.78 -1.66 -2.06
CA LEU A 281 12.69 -0.85 -2.89
C LEU A 281 14.07 -0.69 -2.24
N VAL A 282 14.12 -0.38 -0.95
CA VAL A 282 15.37 -0.21 -0.21
C VAL A 282 16.11 -1.53 -0.09
N LEU A 283 15.39 -2.63 0.16
CA LEU A 283 15.97 -3.97 0.20
C LEU A 283 16.63 -4.32 -1.16
N LEU A 284 15.91 -4.13 -2.27
CA LEU A 284 16.44 -4.33 -3.62
C LEU A 284 17.68 -3.47 -3.90
N LEU A 285 17.62 -2.18 -3.61
CA LEU A 285 18.72 -1.24 -3.88
C LEU A 285 19.93 -1.44 -2.97
N SER A 286 19.79 -2.08 -1.83
CA SER A 286 20.88 -2.28 -0.86
C SER A 286 21.46 -3.68 -0.87
N LYS A 287 20.64 -4.71 -1.13
CA LYS A 287 21.04 -6.12 -1.05
C LYS A 287 20.93 -6.87 -2.38
N GLY A 288 20.25 -6.30 -3.37
CA GLY A 288 20.06 -6.92 -4.68
C GLY A 288 18.85 -7.85 -4.75
N LYS A 289 18.60 -8.37 -5.96
CA LYS A 289 17.39 -9.13 -6.30
C LYS A 289 17.29 -10.45 -5.55
N GLU A 290 18.35 -11.25 -5.54
CA GLU A 290 18.37 -12.57 -4.94
C GLU A 290 18.09 -12.55 -3.43
N GLU A 291 18.73 -11.62 -2.71
CA GLU A 291 18.50 -11.45 -1.28
C GLU A 291 17.09 -10.91 -0.98
N THR A 292 16.54 -10.07 -1.88
CA THR A 292 15.16 -9.61 -1.78
C THR A 292 14.19 -10.78 -1.93
N ILE A 293 14.40 -11.66 -2.91
CA ILE A 293 13.58 -12.88 -3.08
C ILE A 293 13.66 -13.75 -1.83
N ALA A 294 14.87 -14.03 -1.33
CA ALA A 294 15.06 -14.85 -0.14
C ALA A 294 14.36 -14.26 1.10
N THR A 295 14.44 -12.94 1.27
CA THR A 295 13.77 -12.23 2.36
C THR A 295 12.25 -12.35 2.26
N LEU A 296 11.65 -12.15 1.08
CA LEU A 296 10.19 -12.23 0.91
C LEU A 296 9.67 -13.67 1.06
N GLN A 297 10.43 -14.67 0.63
CA GLN A 297 10.12 -16.07 0.88
C GLN A 297 10.18 -16.41 2.37
N SER A 298 11.21 -15.94 3.08
CA SER A 298 11.30 -16.08 4.53
C SER A 298 10.13 -15.41 5.26
N TRP A 299 9.63 -14.28 4.78
CA TRP A 299 8.45 -13.64 5.37
C TRP A 299 7.18 -14.49 5.22
N LYS A 300 7.03 -15.24 4.12
CA LYS A 300 5.91 -16.19 3.98
C LYS A 300 5.98 -17.30 5.04
N GLU A 301 7.17 -17.85 5.26
CA GLU A 301 7.40 -18.85 6.32
C GLU A 301 7.14 -18.26 7.71
N GLN A 302 7.64 -17.06 7.98
CA GLN A 302 7.41 -16.35 9.25
C GLN A 302 5.91 -16.08 9.48
N LEU A 303 5.15 -15.73 8.44
CA LEU A 303 3.69 -15.55 8.55
C LEU A 303 3.01 -16.88 8.95
N GLN A 304 3.41 -18.03 8.38
CA GLN A 304 2.87 -19.32 8.81
C GLN A 304 3.13 -19.59 10.31
N LEU A 305 4.32 -19.27 10.80
CA LEU A 305 4.65 -19.39 12.22
C LEU A 305 3.80 -18.44 13.08
N LEU A 306 3.62 -17.20 12.66
CA LEU A 306 2.82 -16.21 13.38
C LEU A 306 1.34 -16.59 13.43
N TYR A 307 0.79 -17.12 12.34
CA TYR A 307 -0.59 -17.65 12.31
C TYR A 307 -0.73 -18.81 13.28
N THR A 308 0.23 -19.75 13.26
CA THR A 308 0.25 -20.87 14.21
C THR A 308 0.31 -20.39 15.66
N MET A 309 1.21 -19.45 16.00
CA MET A 309 1.29 -18.85 17.34
C MET A 309 -0.01 -18.20 17.78
N ALA A 310 -0.79 -17.67 16.84
CA ALA A 310 -2.09 -17.04 17.09
C ALA A 310 -3.27 -18.05 17.07
N GLY A 311 -3.02 -19.33 16.79
CA GLY A 311 -4.07 -20.35 16.70
C GLY A 311 -5.02 -20.14 15.52
N GLN A 312 -4.54 -19.57 14.41
CA GLN A 312 -5.35 -19.25 13.24
C GLN A 312 -4.82 -19.96 11.99
N THR A 313 -5.72 -20.62 11.24
CA THR A 313 -5.36 -21.41 10.06
C THR A 313 -5.45 -20.64 8.76
N SER A 314 -6.08 -19.45 8.74
CA SER A 314 -6.29 -18.67 7.53
C SER A 314 -6.18 -17.18 7.77
N THR A 315 -5.86 -16.41 6.71
CA THR A 315 -5.80 -14.94 6.74
C THR A 315 -7.11 -14.32 7.23
N LYS A 316 -8.25 -14.87 6.82
CA LYS A 316 -9.58 -14.39 7.23
C LYS A 316 -9.77 -14.49 8.75
N ASP A 317 -9.25 -15.54 9.37
CA ASP A 317 -9.42 -15.80 10.80
C ASP A 317 -8.57 -14.90 11.69
N LEU A 318 -7.56 -14.22 11.15
CA LEU A 318 -6.71 -13.30 11.91
C LEU A 318 -7.50 -12.16 12.57
N THR A 319 -8.66 -11.81 12.04
CA THR A 319 -9.55 -10.84 12.68
C THR A 319 -10.12 -11.31 14.04
N LYS A 320 -9.93 -12.57 14.42
CA LYS A 320 -10.27 -13.13 15.72
C LYS A 320 -9.16 -12.97 16.77
N VAL A 321 -7.94 -12.61 16.33
CA VAL A 321 -6.78 -12.45 17.23
C VAL A 321 -6.99 -11.24 18.12
N GLN A 322 -6.90 -11.43 19.44
CA GLN A 322 -7.06 -10.38 20.43
C GLN A 322 -5.90 -9.40 20.41
N LEU A 323 -6.21 -8.10 20.34
CA LEU A 323 -5.23 -7.02 20.24
C LEU A 323 -5.40 -5.99 21.37
N ILE A 324 -4.26 -5.50 21.86
CA ILE A 324 -4.15 -4.41 22.83
C ILE A 324 -3.43 -3.24 22.17
N PHE A 325 -3.92 -2.04 22.42
CA PHE A 325 -3.36 -0.80 21.89
C PHE A 325 -2.81 0.09 22.99
N SER A 326 -1.75 0.83 22.70
CA SER A 326 -1.10 1.76 23.65
C SER A 326 -0.78 3.11 22.99
N GLY A 327 -0.39 4.08 23.82
CA GLY A 327 0.08 5.39 23.37
C GLY A 327 -0.92 6.14 22.46
N ALA A 328 -0.40 6.85 21.47
CA ALA A 328 -1.17 7.70 20.58
C ALA A 328 -2.30 6.97 19.84
N VAL A 329 -2.13 5.68 19.51
CA VAL A 329 -3.18 4.88 18.87
C VAL A 329 -4.38 4.73 19.81
N LYS A 330 -4.14 4.44 21.11
CA LYS A 330 -5.19 4.34 22.11
C LYS A 330 -5.90 5.68 22.30
N GLU A 331 -5.15 6.76 22.47
CA GLU A 331 -5.67 8.12 22.64
C GLU A 331 -6.54 8.55 21.44
N TRP A 332 -6.09 8.23 20.20
CA TRP A 332 -6.88 8.47 19.01
C TRP A 332 -8.22 7.73 19.05
N CYS A 333 -8.18 6.44 19.37
CA CYS A 333 -9.40 5.63 19.45
C CYS A 333 -10.38 6.17 20.48
N GLU A 334 -9.90 6.56 21.66
CA GLU A 334 -10.72 7.16 22.70
C GLU A 334 -11.38 8.46 22.21
N ALA A 335 -10.60 9.38 21.61
CA ALA A 335 -11.10 10.64 21.07
C ALA A 335 -12.10 10.43 19.91
N ARG A 336 -11.88 9.42 19.06
CA ARG A 336 -12.72 9.08 17.90
C ARG A 336 -13.84 8.12 18.24
N GLN A 337 -14.00 7.72 19.53
CA GLN A 337 -15.01 6.79 20.03
C GLN A 337 -14.98 5.43 19.32
N ILE A 338 -13.77 4.93 19.03
CA ILE A 338 -13.54 3.59 18.49
C ILE A 338 -13.50 2.60 19.67
N PRO A 339 -14.42 1.64 19.77
CA PRO A 339 -14.51 0.77 20.95
C PRO A 339 -13.40 -0.27 20.96
N LEU A 340 -12.32 -0.03 21.72
CA LEU A 340 -11.17 -0.93 21.79
C LEU A 340 -11.49 -2.31 22.37
N ALA A 341 -12.56 -2.42 23.17
CA ALA A 341 -13.03 -3.70 23.72
C ALA A 341 -13.35 -4.74 22.63
N LYS A 342 -13.82 -4.31 21.46
CA LYS A 342 -14.09 -5.22 20.34
C LYS A 342 -12.83 -5.90 19.77
N TYR A 343 -11.63 -5.38 20.09
CA TYR A 343 -10.37 -5.98 19.67
C TYR A 343 -9.74 -6.82 20.79
N SER A 344 -9.90 -6.42 22.04
CA SER A 344 -9.28 -7.11 23.17
C SER A 344 -10.11 -8.29 23.69
N LEU A 345 -11.39 -8.39 23.32
CA LEU A 345 -12.33 -9.41 23.80
C LEU A 345 -12.90 -10.30 22.67
N ARG A 346 -12.42 -10.22 21.47
CA ARG A 346 -12.86 -11.01 20.30
C ARG A 346 -12.26 -12.43 20.27
#